data_a1de41ed1cf1123ece8b2949283ec31c
#
_entry.id   a1de41ed1cf1123ece8b2949283ec31c
#
_cell.length_a   1.000
_cell.length_b   1.000
_cell.length_c   1.000
_cell.angle_alpha   90.00
_cell.angle_beta   90.00
_cell.angle_gamma   90.00
#
_symmetry.space_group_name_H-M   'P 1'
#
loop_
_entity.id
_entity.type
_entity.pdbx_description
1 polymer ?
#
loop_
_entity_poly.entity_id
_entity_poly.type
_entity_poly.pdbx_seq_one_letter_code
_entity_poly.pdbx_strand_id
1 'polypeptide(L)' 'MHRIPLKDFSAQKGQTKAAALLGLTQGALNKALRVGRDIYVTENADGTYSAEEVKAFPSHSAKAVA' A
#
# COMPACT_ATOMS: atom_id res chain seq x y z
N MET A 1 -5.11 -9.48 -12.56
CA MET A 1 -4.47 -8.65 -11.57
C MET A 1 -5.31 -8.56 -10.34
N HIS A 2 -4.67 -8.70 -9.23
CA HIS A 2 -5.37 -8.77 -7.96
C HIS A 2 -4.86 -7.67 -7.06
N ARG A 3 -5.77 -6.94 -6.46
CA ARG A 3 -5.44 -5.79 -5.65
C ARG A 3 -5.99 -6.00 -4.26
N ILE A 4 -5.13 -5.92 -3.25
CA ILE A 4 -5.57 -6.14 -1.89
C ILE A 4 -5.04 -5.02 -0.98
N PRO A 5 -5.74 -4.72 0.10
CA PRO A 5 -5.23 -3.73 1.03
C PRO A 5 -3.91 -4.17 1.64
N LEU A 6 -3.04 -3.22 1.92
CA LEU A 6 -1.74 -3.51 2.53
C LEU A 6 -1.90 -4.28 3.83
N LYS A 7 -2.91 -3.94 4.60
CA LYS A 7 -3.19 -4.60 5.86
C LYS A 7 -3.40 -6.11 5.63
N ASP A 8 -4.20 -6.46 4.64
CA ASP A 8 -4.46 -7.86 4.33
C ASP A 8 -3.23 -8.55 3.77
N PHE A 9 -2.50 -7.86 2.93
CA PHE A 9 -1.27 -8.39 2.35
C PHE A 9 -0.26 -8.70 3.46
N SER A 10 -0.09 -7.79 4.41
CA SER A 10 0.82 -7.98 5.53
C SER A 10 0.37 -9.12 6.42
N ALA A 11 -0.93 -9.28 6.60
CA ALA A 11 -1.46 -10.37 7.41
C ALA A 11 -1.22 -11.72 6.75
N GLN A 12 -1.31 -11.78 5.45
CA GLN A 12 -1.09 -13.02 4.71
C GLN A 12 0.37 -13.42 4.65
N LYS A 13 1.25 -12.46 4.41
CA LYS A 13 2.65 -12.74 4.18
C LYS A 13 3.53 -12.57 5.41
N GLY A 14 3.05 -11.85 6.40
CA GLY A 14 3.87 -11.42 7.52
C GLY A 14 4.57 -10.12 7.19
N GLN A 15 4.84 -9.31 8.20
CA GLN A 15 5.37 -7.98 7.95
C GLN A 15 6.75 -7.99 7.32
N THR A 16 7.60 -8.89 7.74
CA THR A 16 8.96 -8.98 7.21
C THR A 16 8.94 -9.31 5.73
N LYS A 17 8.17 -10.34 5.38
CA LYS A 17 8.11 -10.78 3.99
C LYS A 17 7.39 -9.75 3.13
N ALA A 18 6.32 -9.16 3.64
CA ALA A 18 5.59 -8.14 2.91
C ALA A 18 6.48 -6.96 2.60
N ALA A 19 7.25 -6.49 3.56
CA ALA A 19 8.18 -5.40 3.34
C ALA A 19 9.21 -5.75 2.28
N ALA A 20 9.76 -6.94 2.35
CA ALA A 20 10.75 -7.38 1.36
C ALA A 20 10.16 -7.44 -0.03
N LEU A 21 8.95 -7.96 -0.17
CA LEU A 21 8.31 -8.08 -1.47
C LEU A 21 7.99 -6.71 -2.08
N LEU A 22 7.75 -5.72 -1.26
CA LEU A 22 7.44 -4.38 -1.72
C LEU A 22 8.64 -3.46 -1.78
N GLY A 23 9.80 -3.94 -1.39
CA GLY A 23 11.01 -3.12 -1.38
C GLY A 23 10.99 -2.06 -0.30
N LEU A 24 10.30 -2.31 0.80
CA LEU A 24 10.21 -1.38 1.91
C LEU A 24 11.01 -1.90 3.10
N THR A 25 11.37 -1.01 4.00
CA THR A 25 11.88 -1.46 5.29
C THR A 25 10.72 -1.89 6.15
N GLN A 26 10.98 -2.75 7.11
CA GLN A 26 9.96 -3.19 8.03
C GLN A 26 9.38 -2.01 8.82
N GLY A 27 10.23 -1.05 9.16
CA GLY A 27 9.78 0.13 9.86
C GLY A 27 8.83 0.98 9.03
N ALA A 28 9.11 1.12 7.74
CA ALA A 28 8.23 1.88 6.86
C ALA A 28 6.88 1.19 6.72
N LEU A 29 6.88 -0.12 6.57
CA LEU A 29 5.65 -0.89 6.48
C LEU A 29 4.84 -0.74 7.77
N ASN A 30 5.48 -0.90 8.90
CA ASN A 30 4.85 -0.79 10.18
C ASN A 30 4.22 0.59 10.38
N LYS A 31 4.93 1.62 10.00
CA LYS A 31 4.43 2.98 10.12
C LYS A 31 3.19 3.18 9.26
N ALA A 32 3.23 2.68 8.03
CA ALA A 32 2.10 2.80 7.12
C ALA A 32 0.86 2.11 7.69
N LEU A 33 1.04 0.95 8.28
CA LEU A 33 -0.06 0.21 8.88
C LEU A 33 -0.60 0.94 10.11
N ARG A 34 0.30 1.51 10.90
CA ARG A 34 -0.09 2.15 12.14
C ARG A 34 -0.86 3.45 11.90
N VAL A 35 -0.47 4.22 10.91
CA VAL A 35 -1.16 5.47 10.61
C VAL A 35 -2.40 5.26 9.75
N GLY A 36 -2.64 4.03 9.30
CA GLY A 36 -3.85 3.72 8.55
C GLY A 36 -3.88 4.28 7.15
N ARG A 37 -2.75 4.31 6.48
CA ARG A 37 -2.70 4.78 5.10
C ARG A 37 -3.41 3.79 4.19
N ASP A 38 -4.11 4.31 3.21
CA ASP A 38 -4.86 3.49 2.25
C ASP A 38 -3.93 3.03 1.14
N ILE A 39 -3.19 1.97 1.41
CA ILE A 39 -2.25 1.41 0.46
C ILE A 39 -2.78 0.08 -0.03
N TYR A 40 -2.75 -0.11 -1.33
CA TYR A 40 -3.17 -1.36 -1.94
C TYR A 40 -2.00 -1.99 -2.66
N VAL A 41 -1.94 -3.31 -2.58
CA VAL A 41 -0.88 -4.09 -3.23
C VAL A 41 -1.48 -4.80 -4.42
N THR A 42 -0.82 -4.70 -5.55
CA THR A 42 -1.23 -5.38 -6.77
C THR A 42 -0.21 -6.46 -7.10
N GLU A 43 -0.69 -7.65 -7.35
CA GLU A 43 0.17 -8.71 -7.84
C GLU A 43 0.25 -8.61 -9.35
N ASN A 44 1.45 -8.44 -9.86
CA ASN A 44 1.67 -8.28 -11.30
C ASN A 44 1.76 -9.65 -11.98
N ALA A 45 1.58 -9.65 -13.28
CA ALA A 45 1.59 -10.89 -14.05
C ALA A 45 2.91 -11.63 -13.97
N ASP A 46 4.01 -10.91 -13.76
CA ASP A 46 5.33 -11.53 -13.69
C ASP A 46 5.68 -12.01 -12.29
N GLY A 47 4.74 -11.97 -11.36
CA GLY A 47 4.98 -12.44 -10.01
C GLY A 47 5.53 -11.39 -9.06
N THR A 48 5.72 -10.18 -9.52
CA THR A 48 6.15 -9.10 -8.64
C THR A 48 4.95 -8.40 -8.04
N TYR A 49 5.21 -7.52 -7.09
CA TYR A 49 4.16 -6.79 -6.38
C TYR A 49 4.41 -5.29 -6.46
N SER A 50 3.34 -4.55 -6.58
CA SER A 50 3.41 -3.09 -6.58
C SER A 50 2.51 -2.56 -5.47
N ALA A 51 2.91 -1.48 -4.86
CA ALA A 51 2.10 -0.85 -3.82
C ALA A 51 1.71 0.54 -4.28
N GLU A 52 0.46 0.89 -4.08
CA GLU A 52 -0.05 2.20 -4.43
C GLU A 52 -0.79 2.78 -3.25
N GLU A 53 -0.61 4.03 -3.00
CA GLU A 53 -1.38 4.72 -1.98
C GLU A 53 -2.58 5.39 -2.63
N VAL A 54 -3.77 5.04 -2.17
CA VAL A 54 -5.00 5.63 -2.68
C VAL A 54 -5.36 6.77 -1.76
N LYS A 55 -5.35 7.97 -2.27
CA LYS A 55 -5.74 9.13 -1.50
C LYS A 55 -7.13 9.53 -1.90
N ALA A 56 -7.94 9.87 -0.92
CA ALA A 56 -9.26 10.38 -1.20
C ALA A 56 -9.12 11.61 -2.09
N PHE A 57 -10.00 11.74 -3.05
CA PHE A 57 -9.97 12.91 -3.90
C PHE A 57 -10.53 14.06 -3.08
N PRO A 58 -9.70 14.91 -2.56
CA PRO A 58 -10.17 15.87 -1.57
C PRO A 58 -10.84 17.05 -2.19
N SER A 59 -11.79 17.58 -1.51
CA SER A 59 -12.44 18.78 -1.97
C SER A 59 -11.45 19.93 -2.05
N HIS A 60 -10.43 19.92 -1.24
CA HIS A 60 -9.45 20.98 -1.35
C HIS A 60 -8.66 20.86 -2.63
N SER A 61 -8.57 19.67 -3.15
CA SER A 61 -7.93 19.49 -4.44
C SER A 61 -8.75 20.14 -5.51
N ALA A 62 -10.05 19.98 -5.44
CA ALA A 62 -10.92 20.64 -6.35
C ALA A 62 -10.80 22.14 -6.20
N LYS A 63 -10.68 22.56 -4.99
CA LYS A 63 -10.50 23.96 -4.72
C LYS A 63 -9.18 24.47 -5.27
N ALA A 64 -8.16 23.69 -5.18
CA ALA A 64 -6.89 24.08 -5.71
C ALA A 64 -6.95 24.18 -7.21
N VAL A 65 -7.76 23.40 -7.81
CA VAL A 65 -7.96 23.45 -9.23
C VAL A 65 -8.73 24.67 -9.63
N ALA A 66 -9.62 25.05 -8.79
CA ALA A 66 -10.49 26.19 -9.12
C ALA A 66 -9.74 27.52 -9.14
#